data_2f1b5f9fa96bd546fad53a0384b4ddff
#
_entry.id   2f1b5f9fa96bd546fad53a0384b4ddff
#
_cell.length_a   1.000
_cell.length_b   1.000
_cell.length_c   1.000
_cell.angle_alpha   90.00
_cell.angle_beta   90.00
_cell.angle_gamma   90.00
#
_symmetry.space_group_name_H-M   'P 1'
#
loop_
_entity.id
_entity.type
_entity.pdbx_description
1 polymer ?
#
loop_
_entity_poly.entity_id
_entity_poly.type
_entity_poly.pdbx_seq_one_letter_code
_entity_poly.pdbx_strand_id
1 'polypeptide(L)'
;MKRALLIVILFSLVVPFAASSRATAANDEATIYRDEYGIPHVYAQTLEAASFAIGYAQAEDRLEELLKNYRKANGTMSEVFGPDYYRSDLIQRMWRHSEISREKYNEVSPKMRACMEAFQDGIKLFMKEHPEQVPKWAQEIHPWDVVALGRYIIWGWPLGEAGGDLQRGGIQPDPAAYRGSNEMLIAPSRTAMNAAIAVIDPHLSWYGEFRFYQVRIYAGDYNVSGVSILGVPFPSLGHSRYCSVAMTTGGPDTSDIFEEELNPANARQYRYDGQWRDMTVRKEKIGVKKGDAVDWREIEIEYTHHGPIVAHKDGKAYSMAISYSKEIGLTDQVHEMMTAKNLDEMKRALARLQLMSQNVMVGTVQGDIYYLRNGRVPIRAKGVDPNKPIPGNTSATEWQGIHPMSDLVQITNPPTGYMHNCNVSPFGMMKDSPLVPEKYVSYIYNATRTATRHQRAEMMTDLLDATNKVTLDQAIDIAFSPQVYHAELWQARLSKVIAITPEVTVTGGVARPGSNSFSTDGGAVMDLIRGWNRRSDAESVGALAFYAFKKSLAPDVA
;
A
#
# COMPACT_ATOMS: atom_id res chain seq x y z
N MET A 1 -39.31 -37.04 55.43
CA MET A 1 -37.88 -36.95 55.11
C MET A 1 -37.65 -37.41 53.68
N LYS A 2 -37.58 -36.48 52.73
CA LYS A 2 -37.24 -36.76 51.33
C LYS A 2 -35.86 -36.22 51.05
N ARG A 3 -34.90 -37.13 50.75
CA ARG A 3 -33.53 -36.77 50.33
C ARG A 3 -33.56 -36.36 48.86
N ALA A 4 -33.16 -35.14 48.58
CA ALA A 4 -32.92 -34.67 47.21
C ALA A 4 -31.51 -35.09 46.80
N LEU A 5 -31.40 -35.79 45.66
CA LEU A 5 -30.16 -36.22 45.06
C LEU A 5 -29.71 -35.09 44.12
N LEU A 6 -28.57 -34.45 44.45
CA LEU A 6 -27.94 -33.41 43.62
C LEU A 6 -27.08 -34.11 42.59
N ILE A 7 -27.49 -34.11 41.32
CA ILE A 7 -26.68 -34.57 40.20
C ILE A 7 -25.84 -33.39 39.72
N VAL A 8 -24.52 -33.44 39.99
CA VAL A 8 -23.52 -32.50 39.43
C VAL A 8 -23.12 -33.05 38.07
N ILE A 9 -23.62 -32.41 37.00
CA ILE A 9 -23.15 -32.69 35.63
C ILE A 9 -21.85 -31.88 35.42
N LEU A 10 -20.69 -32.56 35.44
CA LEU A 10 -19.44 -31.99 34.96
C LEU A 10 -19.51 -31.88 33.43
N PHE A 11 -19.68 -30.67 32.92
CA PHE A 11 -19.37 -30.36 31.54
C PHE A 11 -17.84 -30.29 31.39
N SER A 12 -17.25 -31.34 30.88
CA SER A 12 -15.88 -31.28 30.37
C SER A 12 -15.89 -30.45 29.09
N LEU A 13 -15.44 -29.18 29.19
CA LEU A 13 -15.07 -28.38 28.05
C LEU A 13 -13.90 -29.07 27.35
N VAL A 14 -14.18 -29.77 26.26
CA VAL A 14 -13.16 -30.17 25.29
C VAL A 14 -12.78 -28.90 24.53
N VAL A 15 -11.73 -28.22 24.99
CA VAL A 15 -11.06 -27.19 24.20
C VAL A 15 -10.40 -27.92 23.04
N PRO A 16 -10.73 -27.64 21.78
CA PRO A 16 -9.98 -28.24 20.68
C PRO A 16 -8.53 -27.75 20.76
N PHE A 17 -7.62 -28.68 21.03
CA PHE A 17 -6.18 -28.40 20.89
C PHE A 17 -5.93 -28.03 19.43
N ALA A 18 -5.60 -26.76 19.18
CA ALA A 18 -5.06 -26.34 17.91
C ALA A 18 -3.81 -27.17 17.60
N ALA A 19 -3.77 -27.75 16.41
CA ALA A 19 -2.61 -28.52 15.98
C ALA A 19 -1.39 -27.59 15.96
N SER A 20 -0.35 -27.91 16.74
CA SER A 20 0.93 -27.20 16.69
C SER A 20 1.84 -27.91 15.69
N SER A 21 2.30 -27.20 14.66
CA SER A 21 3.38 -27.65 13.79
C SER A 21 4.72 -27.17 14.34
N ARG A 22 5.73 -28.06 14.41
CA ARG A 22 7.10 -27.73 14.80
C ARG A 22 7.94 -27.60 13.53
N ALA A 23 8.52 -26.43 13.33
CA ALA A 23 9.52 -26.21 12.28
C ALA A 23 10.89 -25.99 12.94
N THR A 24 11.91 -26.68 12.46
CA THR A 24 13.28 -26.60 13.02
C THR A 24 14.19 -25.88 12.04
N ALA A 25 14.72 -24.72 12.43
CA ALA A 25 15.93 -24.16 11.82
C ALA A 25 17.16 -24.84 12.43
N ALA A 26 18.29 -24.86 11.75
CA ALA A 26 19.44 -25.75 12.00
C ALA A 26 19.96 -25.84 13.44
N ASN A 27 19.62 -24.93 14.37
CA ASN A 27 19.98 -24.98 15.78
C ASN A 27 18.92 -24.41 16.76
N ASP A 28 17.79 -23.86 16.28
CA ASP A 28 16.79 -23.21 17.14
C ASP A 28 15.38 -23.72 16.84
N GLU A 29 14.62 -24.00 17.88
CA GLU A 29 13.23 -24.44 17.80
C GLU A 29 12.29 -23.26 17.64
N ALA A 30 11.37 -23.30 16.68
CA ALA A 30 10.25 -22.36 16.55
C ALA A 30 8.91 -23.08 16.65
N THR A 31 7.93 -22.48 17.31
CA THR A 31 6.59 -23.02 17.46
C THR A 31 5.57 -22.06 16.82
N ILE A 32 4.68 -22.61 15.98
CA ILE A 32 3.59 -21.90 15.36
C ILE A 32 2.28 -22.32 16.04
N TYR A 33 1.61 -21.38 16.68
CA TYR A 33 0.21 -21.56 17.13
C TYR A 33 -0.70 -20.79 16.20
N ARG A 34 -1.87 -21.36 15.89
CA ARG A 34 -2.89 -20.65 15.14
C ARG A 34 -4.06 -20.31 16.05
N ASP A 35 -4.52 -19.06 16.01
CA ASP A 35 -5.72 -18.65 16.74
C ASP A 35 -7.00 -19.11 16.01
N GLU A 36 -8.16 -18.73 16.54
CA GLU A 36 -9.46 -19.08 15.99
C GLU A 36 -9.72 -18.53 14.58
N TYR A 37 -8.96 -17.52 14.14
CA TYR A 37 -8.99 -16.95 12.79
C TYR A 37 -7.94 -17.55 11.86
N GLY A 38 -7.14 -18.51 12.37
CA GLY A 38 -6.03 -19.12 11.64
C GLY A 38 -4.78 -18.25 11.57
N ILE A 39 -4.72 -17.13 12.29
CA ILE A 39 -3.56 -16.23 12.30
C ILE A 39 -2.40 -16.94 13.03
N PRO A 40 -1.21 -17.04 12.40
CA PRO A 40 -0.07 -17.66 13.05
C PRO A 40 0.55 -16.76 14.13
N HIS A 41 0.77 -17.33 15.29
CA HIS A 41 1.56 -16.81 16.40
C HIS A 41 2.86 -17.59 16.45
N VAL A 42 3.97 -16.96 16.10
CA VAL A 42 5.29 -17.58 16.00
C VAL A 42 6.10 -17.27 17.24
N TYR A 43 6.53 -18.31 17.95
CA TYR A 43 7.41 -18.22 19.12
C TYR A 43 8.75 -18.85 18.78
N ALA A 44 9.84 -18.12 18.98
CA ALA A 44 11.20 -18.56 18.73
C ALA A 44 12.20 -17.87 19.67
N GLN A 45 13.41 -18.42 19.79
CA GLN A 45 14.49 -17.77 20.54
C GLN A 45 15.18 -16.67 19.72
N THR A 46 15.30 -16.89 18.41
CA THR A 46 15.97 -15.99 17.48
C THR A 46 15.02 -15.49 16.39
N LEU A 47 15.35 -14.35 15.79
CA LEU A 47 14.57 -13.79 14.68
C LEU A 47 14.72 -14.63 13.41
N GLU A 48 15.87 -15.28 13.23
CA GLU A 48 16.14 -16.22 12.15
C GLU A 48 15.21 -17.44 12.23
N ALA A 49 15.08 -18.06 13.42
CA ALA A 49 14.15 -19.17 13.64
C ALA A 49 12.68 -18.76 13.43
N ALA A 50 12.31 -17.55 13.88
CA ALA A 50 10.98 -17.00 13.60
C ALA A 50 10.75 -16.79 12.11
N SER A 51 11.76 -16.27 11.39
CA SER A 51 11.68 -16.07 9.94
C SER A 51 11.49 -17.39 9.18
N PHE A 52 12.20 -18.45 9.58
CA PHE A 52 12.01 -19.79 9.05
C PHE A 52 10.57 -20.28 9.25
N ALA A 53 10.04 -20.17 10.48
CA ALA A 53 8.67 -20.57 10.78
C ALA A 53 7.62 -19.76 10.01
N ILE A 54 7.84 -18.45 9.81
CA ILE A 54 6.95 -17.60 9.01
C ILE A 54 6.98 -18.01 7.53
N GLY A 55 8.15 -18.36 6.99
CA GLY A 55 8.28 -18.88 5.63
C GLY A 55 7.48 -20.16 5.44
N TYR A 56 7.59 -21.09 6.37
CA TYR A 56 6.79 -22.32 6.39
C TYR A 56 5.29 -22.03 6.48
N ALA A 57 4.86 -21.17 7.43
CA ALA A 57 3.46 -20.83 7.62
C ALA A 57 2.83 -20.11 6.41
N GLN A 58 3.57 -19.21 5.77
CA GLN A 58 3.11 -18.54 4.55
C GLN A 58 2.97 -19.52 3.38
N ALA A 59 3.90 -20.48 3.26
CA ALA A 59 3.80 -21.53 2.24
C ALA A 59 2.63 -22.47 2.51
N GLU A 60 2.44 -22.90 3.77
CA GLU A 60 1.30 -23.73 4.19
C GLU A 60 -0.04 -23.07 3.82
N ASP A 61 -0.18 -21.77 4.06
CA ASP A 61 -1.44 -21.06 3.83
C ASP A 61 -1.66 -20.68 2.36
N ARG A 62 -0.59 -20.25 1.64
CA ARG A 62 -0.76 -19.58 0.34
C ARG A 62 0.47 -19.70 -0.57
N LEU A 63 1.05 -20.90 -0.73
CA LEU A 63 2.25 -21.13 -1.54
C LEU A 63 2.12 -20.59 -2.96
N GLU A 64 1.01 -20.87 -3.64
CA GLU A 64 0.81 -20.45 -5.03
C GLU A 64 0.82 -18.94 -5.19
N GLU A 65 0.15 -18.20 -4.28
CA GLU A 65 0.14 -16.73 -4.30
C GLU A 65 1.53 -16.16 -3.99
N LEU A 66 2.25 -16.75 -3.04
CA LEU A 66 3.62 -16.37 -2.69
C LEU A 66 4.56 -16.51 -3.89
N LEU A 67 4.55 -17.65 -4.57
CA LEU A 67 5.37 -17.89 -5.75
C LEU A 67 5.00 -16.97 -6.92
N LYS A 68 3.71 -16.64 -7.08
CA LYS A 68 3.26 -15.63 -8.06
C LYS A 68 3.80 -14.24 -7.75
N ASN A 69 3.88 -13.85 -6.48
CA ASN A 69 4.43 -12.55 -6.10
C ASN A 69 5.92 -12.44 -6.46
N TYR A 70 6.70 -13.50 -6.27
CA TYR A 70 8.09 -13.52 -6.74
C TYR A 70 8.20 -13.47 -8.26
N ARG A 71 7.35 -14.23 -8.99
CA ARG A 71 7.31 -14.13 -10.45
C ARG A 71 6.95 -12.74 -10.95
N LYS A 72 6.01 -12.05 -10.31
CA LYS A 72 5.68 -10.65 -10.64
C LYS A 72 6.90 -9.76 -10.49
N ALA A 73 7.58 -9.81 -9.33
CA ALA A 73 8.76 -9.01 -9.08
C ALA A 73 9.91 -9.31 -10.06
N ASN A 74 10.04 -10.57 -10.48
CA ASN A 74 11.06 -11.03 -11.42
C ASN A 74 10.71 -10.78 -12.89
N GLY A 75 9.48 -10.37 -13.21
CA GLY A 75 9.01 -10.18 -14.58
C GLY A 75 8.99 -11.47 -15.38
N THR A 76 8.37 -12.54 -14.83
CA THR A 76 8.32 -13.89 -15.41
C THR A 76 6.91 -14.49 -15.40
N MET A 77 5.89 -13.68 -15.23
CA MET A 77 4.49 -14.14 -15.21
C MET A 77 4.03 -14.64 -16.56
N SER A 78 4.41 -13.96 -17.65
CA SER A 78 3.97 -14.31 -19.01
C SER A 78 4.48 -15.67 -19.48
N GLU A 79 5.61 -16.13 -18.96
CA GLU A 79 6.18 -17.47 -19.24
C GLU A 79 5.21 -18.61 -18.84
N VAL A 80 4.36 -18.36 -17.85
CA VAL A 80 3.46 -19.34 -17.23
C VAL A 80 2.00 -19.05 -17.51
N PHE A 81 1.59 -17.78 -17.38
CA PHE A 81 0.19 -17.37 -17.38
C PHE A 81 -0.26 -16.71 -18.68
N GLY A 82 0.66 -16.51 -19.64
CA GLY A 82 0.33 -16.07 -20.99
C GLY A 82 0.47 -14.58 -21.26
N PRO A 83 0.04 -14.13 -22.45
CA PRO A 83 0.39 -12.84 -23.02
C PRO A 83 -0.14 -11.63 -22.24
N ASP A 84 -1.19 -11.79 -21.45
CA ASP A 84 -1.79 -10.69 -20.67
C ASP A 84 -0.79 -10.09 -19.65
N TYR A 85 0.19 -10.87 -19.24
CA TYR A 85 1.24 -10.46 -18.30
C TYR A 85 2.48 -9.85 -18.98
N TYR A 86 2.58 -9.92 -20.32
CA TYR A 86 3.78 -9.48 -21.05
C TYR A 86 4.17 -8.02 -20.74
N ARG A 87 3.19 -7.10 -20.76
CA ARG A 87 3.44 -5.69 -20.46
C ARG A 87 3.92 -5.47 -19.01
N SER A 88 3.35 -6.20 -18.08
CA SER A 88 3.79 -6.16 -16.68
C SER A 88 5.24 -6.64 -16.55
N ASP A 89 5.56 -7.80 -17.15
CA ASP A 89 6.91 -8.36 -17.12
C ASP A 89 7.94 -7.41 -17.74
N LEU A 90 7.60 -6.80 -18.88
CA LEU A 90 8.44 -5.80 -19.53
C LEU A 90 8.78 -4.63 -18.56
N ILE A 91 7.81 -4.11 -17.84
CA ILE A 91 8.03 -3.03 -16.85
C ILE A 91 8.98 -3.51 -15.75
N GLN A 92 8.81 -4.72 -15.20
CA GLN A 92 9.68 -5.21 -14.13
C GLN A 92 11.12 -5.46 -14.63
N ARG A 93 11.28 -5.96 -15.87
CA ARG A 93 12.60 -6.12 -16.52
C ARG A 93 13.26 -4.76 -16.79
N MET A 94 12.49 -3.78 -17.21
CA MET A 94 12.95 -2.40 -17.39
C MET A 94 13.53 -1.82 -16.10
N TRP A 95 12.91 -2.07 -14.94
CA TRP A 95 13.36 -1.60 -13.64
C TRP A 95 14.37 -2.52 -12.94
N ARG A 96 14.67 -3.69 -13.53
CA ARG A 96 15.72 -4.60 -13.09
C ARG A 96 15.59 -5.03 -11.61
N HIS A 97 14.37 -5.21 -11.12
CA HIS A 97 14.15 -5.49 -9.68
C HIS A 97 14.95 -6.70 -9.20
N SER A 98 14.84 -7.84 -9.90
CA SER A 98 15.55 -9.07 -9.55
C SER A 98 17.07 -8.93 -9.69
N GLU A 99 17.53 -8.33 -10.79
CA GLU A 99 18.95 -8.18 -11.08
C GLU A 99 19.65 -7.29 -10.03
N ILE A 100 19.12 -6.09 -9.77
CA ILE A 100 19.69 -5.15 -8.77
C ILE A 100 19.64 -5.79 -7.38
N SER A 101 18.56 -6.49 -7.04
CA SER A 101 18.45 -7.17 -5.74
C SER A 101 19.52 -8.24 -5.56
N ARG A 102 19.81 -9.02 -6.59
CA ARG A 102 20.88 -10.02 -6.59
C ARG A 102 22.28 -9.37 -6.53
N GLU A 103 22.55 -8.38 -7.39
CA GLU A 103 23.84 -7.70 -7.45
C GLU A 103 24.20 -7.02 -6.13
N LYS A 104 23.23 -6.40 -5.48
CA LYS A 104 23.42 -5.61 -4.27
C LYS A 104 23.04 -6.36 -2.98
N TYR A 105 22.69 -7.64 -3.04
CA TYR A 105 22.22 -8.40 -1.88
C TYR A 105 23.15 -8.30 -0.67
N ASN A 106 24.47 -8.25 -0.90
CA ASN A 106 25.49 -8.11 0.12
C ASN A 106 25.51 -6.74 0.85
N GLU A 107 24.82 -5.72 0.29
CA GLU A 107 24.64 -4.41 0.95
C GLU A 107 23.54 -4.45 2.02
N VAL A 108 22.65 -5.44 2.00
CA VAL A 108 21.68 -5.70 3.08
C VAL A 108 22.45 -6.16 4.32
N SER A 109 22.01 -5.73 5.51
CA SER A 109 22.70 -6.09 6.76
C SER A 109 22.81 -7.62 6.94
N PRO A 110 23.89 -8.12 7.55
CA PRO A 110 24.08 -9.56 7.77
C PRO A 110 22.91 -10.21 8.50
N LYS A 111 22.32 -9.51 9.49
CA LYS A 111 21.16 -9.99 10.24
C LYS A 111 19.93 -10.17 9.33
N MET A 112 19.62 -9.20 8.49
CA MET A 112 18.45 -9.30 7.60
C MET A 112 18.69 -10.34 6.50
N ARG A 113 19.92 -10.51 6.02
CA ARG A 113 20.26 -11.60 5.09
C ARG A 113 19.99 -12.97 5.71
N ALA A 114 20.50 -13.21 6.93
CA ALA A 114 20.24 -14.46 7.64
C ALA A 114 18.73 -14.74 7.85
N CYS A 115 17.95 -13.71 8.18
CA CYS A 115 16.49 -13.84 8.30
C CYS A 115 15.83 -14.17 6.95
N MET A 116 16.25 -13.54 5.84
CA MET A 116 15.70 -13.85 4.52
C MET A 116 16.09 -15.24 4.01
N GLU A 117 17.30 -15.67 4.28
CA GLU A 117 17.77 -17.03 4.00
C GLU A 117 16.93 -18.07 4.77
N ALA A 118 16.78 -17.88 6.09
CA ALA A 118 15.95 -18.74 6.93
C ALA A 118 14.47 -18.76 6.47
N PHE A 119 13.92 -17.62 6.09
CA PHE A 119 12.56 -17.51 5.55
C PHE A 119 12.37 -18.35 4.27
N GLN A 120 13.33 -18.26 3.34
CA GLN A 120 13.32 -19.06 2.11
C GLN A 120 13.46 -20.56 2.41
N ASP A 121 14.29 -20.91 3.41
CA ASP A 121 14.46 -22.32 3.81
C ASP A 121 13.18 -22.90 4.44
N GLY A 122 12.41 -22.10 5.17
CA GLY A 122 11.08 -22.48 5.63
C GLY A 122 10.09 -22.78 4.50
N ILE A 123 10.05 -21.93 3.46
CA ILE A 123 9.24 -22.17 2.26
C ILE A 123 9.69 -23.45 1.56
N LYS A 124 11.00 -23.64 1.36
CA LYS A 124 11.56 -24.82 0.70
C LYS A 124 11.27 -26.10 1.48
N LEU A 125 11.29 -26.05 2.82
CA LEU A 125 10.92 -27.20 3.64
C LEU A 125 9.48 -27.60 3.39
N PHE A 126 8.53 -26.66 3.43
CA PHE A 126 7.12 -26.93 3.12
C PHE A 126 6.96 -27.55 1.73
N MET A 127 7.60 -26.98 0.70
CA MET A 127 7.56 -27.51 -0.66
C MET A 127 8.10 -28.94 -0.76
N LYS A 128 9.11 -29.27 0.04
CA LYS A 128 9.71 -30.62 0.09
C LYS A 128 8.79 -31.64 0.78
N GLU A 129 8.11 -31.20 1.85
CA GLU A 129 7.20 -32.08 2.63
C GLU A 129 5.85 -32.26 1.94
N HIS A 130 5.44 -31.29 1.12
CA HIS A 130 4.15 -31.26 0.42
C HIS A 130 4.29 -31.08 -1.10
N PRO A 131 5.00 -31.99 -1.80
CA PRO A 131 5.28 -31.87 -3.23
C PRO A 131 4.01 -31.84 -4.09
N GLU A 132 2.91 -32.41 -3.61
CA GLU A 132 1.59 -32.39 -4.26
C GLU A 132 0.95 -30.99 -4.29
N GLN A 133 1.34 -30.10 -3.39
CA GLN A 133 0.87 -28.70 -3.32
C GLN A 133 1.75 -27.74 -4.12
N VAL A 134 2.92 -28.21 -4.58
CA VAL A 134 3.84 -27.37 -5.35
C VAL A 134 3.36 -27.25 -6.79
N PRO A 135 3.06 -26.02 -7.27
CA PRO A 135 2.65 -25.83 -8.65
C PRO A 135 3.72 -26.31 -9.63
N LYS A 136 3.33 -26.98 -10.73
CA LYS A 136 4.27 -27.44 -11.77
C LYS A 136 5.15 -26.33 -12.37
N TRP A 137 4.69 -25.09 -12.26
CA TRP A 137 5.38 -23.91 -12.73
C TRP A 137 6.23 -23.24 -11.63
N ALA A 138 6.33 -23.82 -10.44
CA ALA A 138 7.18 -23.28 -9.39
C ALA A 138 8.61 -23.08 -9.90
N GLN A 139 9.18 -21.93 -9.57
CA GLN A 139 10.56 -21.60 -9.89
C GLN A 139 11.46 -21.85 -8.66
N GLU A 140 12.75 -21.92 -8.89
CA GLU A 140 13.71 -21.80 -7.79
C GLU A 140 13.56 -20.43 -7.13
N ILE A 141 13.58 -20.42 -5.79
CA ILE A 141 13.43 -19.21 -4.98
C ILE A 141 14.72 -18.91 -4.24
N HIS A 142 15.05 -17.62 -4.14
CA HIS A 142 16.30 -17.13 -3.59
C HIS A 142 16.07 -16.03 -2.55
N PRO A 143 16.97 -15.82 -1.58
CA PRO A 143 16.81 -14.78 -0.55
C PRO A 143 16.66 -13.36 -1.13
N TRP A 144 17.30 -13.06 -2.26
CA TRP A 144 17.12 -11.78 -2.94
C TRP A 144 15.76 -11.59 -3.60
N ASP A 145 14.92 -12.63 -3.76
CA ASP A 145 13.55 -12.49 -4.25
C ASP A 145 12.68 -11.70 -3.25
N VAL A 146 13.00 -11.79 -1.95
CA VAL A 146 12.38 -10.96 -0.90
C VAL A 146 12.68 -9.48 -1.15
N VAL A 147 13.93 -9.15 -1.48
CA VAL A 147 14.35 -7.77 -1.81
C VAL A 147 13.70 -7.30 -3.11
N ALA A 148 13.67 -8.15 -4.14
CA ALA A 148 13.05 -7.86 -5.42
C ALA A 148 11.55 -7.58 -5.27
N LEU A 149 10.86 -8.37 -4.44
CA LEU A 149 9.44 -8.16 -4.12
C LEU A 149 9.23 -6.83 -3.38
N GLY A 150 10.08 -6.50 -2.41
CA GLY A 150 10.04 -5.21 -1.72
C GLY A 150 10.18 -4.04 -2.70
N ARG A 151 11.14 -4.11 -3.61
CA ARG A 151 11.33 -3.11 -4.69
C ARG A 151 10.10 -3.01 -5.60
N TYR A 152 9.58 -4.16 -6.06
CA TYR A 152 8.37 -4.22 -6.89
C TYR A 152 7.18 -3.52 -6.21
N ILE A 153 6.95 -3.77 -4.93
CA ILE A 153 5.86 -3.14 -4.17
C ILE A 153 6.05 -1.61 -4.08
N ILE A 154 7.27 -1.14 -3.75
CA ILE A 154 7.58 0.30 -3.66
C ILE A 154 7.25 1.01 -4.97
N TRP A 155 7.58 0.41 -6.12
CA TRP A 155 7.42 1.02 -7.44
C TRP A 155 5.99 1.42 -7.80
N GLY A 156 5.00 0.82 -7.17
CA GLY A 156 3.60 1.16 -7.41
C GLY A 156 3.22 2.62 -7.15
N TRP A 157 4.02 3.38 -6.38
CA TRP A 157 3.77 4.80 -6.09
C TRP A 157 4.50 5.73 -7.05
N PRO A 158 5.84 5.69 -7.18
CA PRO A 158 6.54 6.58 -8.11
C PRO A 158 6.16 6.35 -9.58
N LEU A 159 5.80 5.13 -9.99
CA LEU A 159 5.24 4.89 -11.34
C LEU A 159 3.93 5.64 -11.57
N GLY A 160 3.05 5.70 -10.57
CA GLY A 160 1.82 6.47 -10.65
C GLY A 160 2.07 7.98 -10.70
N GLU A 161 3.06 8.47 -9.95
CA GLU A 161 3.48 9.87 -9.94
C GLU A 161 4.00 10.27 -11.33
N ALA A 162 4.98 9.55 -11.88
CA ALA A 162 5.53 9.79 -13.20
C ALA A 162 4.52 9.59 -14.35
N GLY A 163 3.58 8.64 -14.20
CA GLY A 163 2.45 8.46 -15.14
C GLY A 163 1.59 9.73 -15.23
N GLY A 164 1.34 10.37 -14.09
CA GLY A 164 0.63 11.65 -14.03
C GLY A 164 1.39 12.79 -14.73
N ASP A 165 2.74 12.81 -14.70
CA ASP A 165 3.55 13.80 -15.43
C ASP A 165 3.44 13.61 -16.94
N LEU A 166 3.49 12.36 -17.41
CA LEU A 166 3.27 12.03 -18.82
C LEU A 166 1.88 12.46 -19.30
N GLN A 167 0.85 12.23 -18.48
CA GLN A 167 -0.53 12.65 -18.79
C GLN A 167 -0.62 14.17 -18.89
N ARG A 168 -0.10 14.91 -17.93
CA ARG A 168 -0.10 16.38 -17.94
C ARG A 168 0.74 16.96 -19.09
N GLY A 169 1.77 16.25 -19.51
CA GLY A 169 2.54 16.52 -20.73
C GLY A 169 1.80 16.13 -22.02
N GLY A 170 0.60 15.53 -21.93
CA GLY A 170 -0.18 15.10 -23.09
C GLY A 170 0.42 13.88 -23.82
N ILE A 171 1.22 13.05 -23.15
CA ILE A 171 1.99 11.97 -23.79
C ILE A 171 1.27 10.62 -23.69
N GLN A 172 0.70 10.29 -22.52
CA GLN A 172 -0.03 9.04 -22.29
C GLN A 172 -1.23 9.27 -21.37
N PRO A 173 -2.32 8.49 -21.49
CA PRO A 173 -3.40 8.51 -20.51
C PRO A 173 -2.96 7.82 -19.20
N ASP A 174 -3.42 8.34 -18.06
CA ASP A 174 -3.16 7.75 -16.74
C ASP A 174 -4.04 6.51 -16.51
N PRO A 175 -3.48 5.33 -16.26
CA PRO A 175 -4.23 4.19 -15.74
C PRO A 175 -4.40 4.35 -14.23
N ALA A 176 -5.39 5.10 -13.77
CA ALA A 176 -5.67 5.33 -12.37
C ALA A 176 -5.88 4.01 -11.60
N ALA A 177 -4.94 3.65 -10.75
CA ALA A 177 -5.12 2.60 -9.75
C ALA A 177 -5.69 3.22 -8.48
N TYR A 178 -6.94 2.90 -8.15
CA TYR A 178 -7.58 3.40 -6.92
C TYR A 178 -7.01 2.63 -5.72
N ARG A 179 -6.32 3.34 -4.83
CA ARG A 179 -5.84 2.83 -3.54
C ARG A 179 -6.31 3.77 -2.44
N GLY A 180 -6.82 3.22 -1.35
CA GLY A 180 -7.29 3.99 -0.22
C GLY A 180 -6.82 3.38 1.09
N SER A 181 -6.91 4.13 2.18
CA SER A 181 -6.68 3.65 3.55
C SER A 181 -7.23 4.65 4.55
N ASN A 182 -7.35 4.22 5.81
CA ASN A 182 -7.50 5.11 6.95
C ASN A 182 -6.38 4.84 7.95
N GLU A 183 -5.89 5.88 8.57
CA GLU A 183 -5.09 5.82 9.79
C GLU A 183 -5.56 6.87 10.77
N MET A 184 -5.47 6.57 12.05
CA MET A 184 -5.88 7.47 13.14
C MET A 184 -4.96 7.28 14.34
N LEU A 185 -4.56 8.38 14.95
CA LEU A 185 -3.89 8.39 16.25
C LEU A 185 -4.61 9.34 17.20
N ILE A 186 -4.84 8.85 18.42
CA ILE A 186 -5.44 9.63 19.51
C ILE A 186 -4.44 9.61 20.67
N ALA A 187 -4.01 10.79 21.13
CA ALA A 187 -3.06 10.95 22.22
C ALA A 187 -3.67 10.54 23.58
N PRO A 188 -2.86 10.15 24.58
CA PRO A 188 -3.32 9.78 25.91
C PRO A 188 -4.22 10.82 26.57
N SER A 189 -3.98 12.12 26.35
CA SER A 189 -4.79 13.21 26.87
C SER A 189 -6.26 13.18 26.42
N ARG A 190 -6.53 12.58 25.26
CA ARG A 190 -7.85 12.46 24.62
C ARG A 190 -8.49 11.08 24.81
N THR A 191 -7.83 10.11 25.43
CA THR A 191 -8.36 8.76 25.67
C THR A 191 -8.78 8.55 27.12
N ALA A 192 -9.75 7.69 27.36
CA ALA A 192 -10.21 7.33 28.70
C ALA A 192 -9.18 6.50 29.49
N MET A 193 -8.33 5.74 28.76
CA MET A 193 -7.33 4.84 29.35
C MET A 193 -5.96 5.50 29.57
N ASN A 194 -5.79 6.78 29.25
CA ASN A 194 -4.53 7.52 29.29
C ASN A 194 -3.38 6.81 28.50
N ALA A 195 -3.72 6.12 27.43
CA ALA A 195 -2.80 5.49 26.48
C ALA A 195 -3.13 5.93 25.07
N ALA A 196 -2.15 5.99 24.18
CA ALA A 196 -2.40 6.28 22.77
C ALA A 196 -3.25 5.17 22.12
N ILE A 197 -4.20 5.56 21.27
CA ILE A 197 -4.95 4.61 20.42
C ILE A 197 -4.51 4.83 18.98
N ALA A 198 -4.20 3.74 18.27
CA ALA A 198 -3.88 3.74 16.85
C ALA A 198 -4.87 2.88 16.07
N VAL A 199 -5.35 3.39 14.94
CA VAL A 199 -6.10 2.62 13.93
C VAL A 199 -5.22 2.48 12.70
N ILE A 200 -5.11 1.24 12.20
CA ILE A 200 -4.30 0.84 11.05
C ILE A 200 -5.23 0.11 10.09
N ASP A 201 -5.71 0.81 9.06
CA ASP A 201 -6.83 0.33 8.23
C ASP A 201 -6.52 0.52 6.73
N PRO A 202 -5.66 -0.33 6.14
CA PRO A 202 -5.33 -0.28 4.72
C PRO A 202 -6.47 -0.81 3.85
N HIS A 203 -6.91 -0.02 2.85
CA HIS A 203 -7.91 -0.40 1.85
C HIS A 203 -7.21 -0.75 0.54
N LEU A 204 -6.66 -1.94 0.46
CA LEU A 204 -5.97 -2.45 -0.72
C LEU A 204 -6.77 -3.60 -1.36
N SER A 205 -6.23 -4.21 -2.41
CA SER A 205 -6.89 -5.32 -3.10
C SER A 205 -6.99 -6.55 -2.20
N TRP A 206 -8.12 -7.24 -2.26
CA TRP A 206 -8.35 -8.53 -1.60
C TRP A 206 -7.70 -9.69 -2.36
N TYR A 207 -7.07 -9.41 -3.49
CA TYR A 207 -6.42 -10.37 -4.37
C TYR A 207 -5.03 -9.89 -4.78
N GLY A 208 -4.17 -10.84 -5.11
CA GLY A 208 -2.82 -10.57 -5.60
C GLY A 208 -1.86 -10.10 -4.51
N GLU A 209 -0.83 -9.35 -4.91
CA GLU A 209 0.28 -8.93 -4.05
C GLU A 209 -0.10 -8.04 -2.88
N PHE A 210 -1.22 -7.35 -2.95
CA PHE A 210 -1.71 -6.48 -1.87
C PHE A 210 -2.68 -7.17 -0.90
N ARG A 211 -2.90 -8.46 -1.04
CA ARG A 211 -3.58 -9.27 -0.04
C ARG A 211 -2.61 -9.57 1.10
N PHE A 212 -2.76 -8.85 2.19
CA PHE A 212 -1.87 -8.97 3.34
C PHE A 212 -1.90 -10.35 4.01
N TYR A 213 -0.77 -10.67 4.67
CA TYR A 213 -0.61 -11.79 5.56
C TYR A 213 -0.43 -11.28 6.99
N GLN A 214 -1.34 -11.64 7.88
CA GLN A 214 -1.29 -11.26 9.28
C GLN A 214 -0.47 -12.28 10.07
N VAL A 215 0.37 -11.79 10.99
CA VAL A 215 1.23 -12.62 11.84
C VAL A 215 1.53 -11.93 13.17
N ARG A 216 1.73 -12.72 14.22
CA ARG A 216 2.30 -12.29 15.49
C ARG A 216 3.62 -13.02 15.74
N ILE A 217 4.65 -12.28 16.07
CA ILE A 217 6.03 -12.78 16.21
C ILE A 217 6.54 -12.49 17.61
N TYR A 218 7.04 -13.53 18.28
CA TYR A 218 7.68 -13.47 19.58
C TYR A 218 9.05 -14.15 19.46
N ALA A 219 10.11 -13.36 19.20
CA ALA A 219 11.46 -13.85 18.95
C ALA A 219 12.50 -13.00 19.70
N GLY A 220 12.88 -13.42 20.90
CA GLY A 220 13.73 -12.64 21.77
C GLY A 220 13.10 -11.27 22.08
N ASP A 221 13.81 -10.18 21.74
CA ASP A 221 13.30 -8.81 21.89
C ASP A 221 12.35 -8.37 20.77
N TYR A 222 12.25 -9.13 19.69
CA TYR A 222 11.35 -8.84 18.58
C TYR A 222 9.95 -9.37 18.91
N ASN A 223 9.08 -8.45 19.32
CA ASN A 223 7.70 -8.76 19.70
C ASN A 223 6.77 -7.85 18.89
N VAL A 224 6.25 -8.38 17.78
CA VAL A 224 5.52 -7.61 16.75
C VAL A 224 4.25 -8.33 16.35
N SER A 225 3.16 -7.57 16.26
CA SER A 225 1.89 -8.00 15.67
C SER A 225 1.54 -7.08 14.51
N GLY A 226 1.19 -7.64 13.37
CA GLY A 226 0.86 -6.81 12.22
C GLY A 226 0.66 -7.60 10.94
N VAL A 227 0.75 -6.88 9.82
CA VAL A 227 0.56 -7.43 8.48
C VAL A 227 1.76 -7.16 7.59
N SER A 228 2.03 -8.10 6.72
CA SER A 228 3.07 -8.03 5.68
C SER A 228 2.48 -8.35 4.31
N ILE A 229 3.22 -8.03 3.26
CA ILE A 229 3.01 -8.61 1.94
C ILE A 229 3.40 -10.09 2.00
N LEU A 230 2.64 -10.95 1.33
CA LEU A 230 2.96 -12.37 1.22
C LEU A 230 4.25 -12.57 0.40
N GLY A 231 5.22 -13.23 0.99
CA GLY A 231 6.57 -13.43 0.43
C GLY A 231 7.66 -12.59 1.09
N VAL A 232 7.33 -11.87 2.20
CA VAL A 232 8.33 -11.20 3.04
C VAL A 232 8.19 -11.64 4.51
N PRO A 233 9.29 -11.68 5.29
CA PRO A 233 9.26 -12.28 6.63
C PRO A 233 8.65 -11.37 7.71
N PHE A 234 8.62 -10.04 7.52
CA PHE A 234 8.30 -9.11 8.60
C PHE A 234 7.10 -8.24 8.30
N PRO A 235 6.23 -7.99 9.30
CA PRO A 235 5.21 -6.96 9.23
C PRO A 235 5.81 -5.57 8.96
N SER A 236 5.18 -4.81 8.07
CA SER A 236 5.52 -3.41 7.81
C SER A 236 4.48 -2.44 8.39
N LEU A 237 3.29 -2.95 8.70
CA LEU A 237 2.17 -2.26 9.35
C LEU A 237 1.77 -3.05 10.59
N GLY A 238 1.54 -2.39 11.69
CA GLY A 238 1.18 -3.05 12.94
C GLY A 238 1.80 -2.37 14.15
N HIS A 239 2.11 -3.14 15.16
CA HIS A 239 2.73 -2.62 16.37
C HIS A 239 3.76 -3.60 16.95
N SER A 240 4.79 -3.03 17.56
CA SER A 240 5.66 -3.72 18.49
C SER A 240 5.16 -3.54 19.93
N ARG A 241 5.97 -3.97 20.91
CA ARG A 241 5.72 -3.65 22.31
C ARG A 241 5.75 -2.15 22.62
N TYR A 242 6.43 -1.34 21.78
CA TYR A 242 6.77 0.04 22.10
C TYR A 242 6.13 1.05 21.14
N CYS A 243 5.99 0.71 19.88
CA CYS A 243 5.49 1.62 18.85
C CYS A 243 4.45 0.94 17.96
N SER A 244 3.47 1.71 17.52
CA SER A 244 2.57 1.35 16.41
C SER A 244 2.96 2.11 15.15
N VAL A 245 2.76 1.50 13.98
CA VAL A 245 3.03 2.10 12.66
C VAL A 245 1.83 1.86 11.76
N ALA A 246 1.23 2.95 11.30
CA ALA A 246 0.19 2.97 10.27
C ALA A 246 0.71 3.69 9.02
N MET A 247 0.15 3.37 7.85
CA MET A 247 0.48 4.04 6.60
C MET A 247 -0.76 4.20 5.73
N THR A 248 -0.84 5.36 5.05
CA THR A 248 -1.86 5.60 4.02
C THR A 248 -1.25 6.12 2.73
N THR A 249 -1.91 5.83 1.61
CA THR A 249 -1.50 6.38 0.31
C THR A 249 -1.64 7.90 0.28
N GLY A 250 -0.61 8.56 -0.23
CA GLY A 250 -0.51 10.00 -0.37
C GLY A 250 0.78 10.53 0.23
N GLY A 251 1.81 10.68 -0.55
CA GLY A 251 3.14 11.13 -0.12
C GLY A 251 3.66 12.29 -0.96
N PRO A 252 4.90 12.71 -0.74
CA PRO A 252 5.60 13.65 -1.59
C PRO A 252 5.91 13.04 -2.95
N ASP A 253 6.37 13.85 -3.88
CA ASP A 253 6.73 13.44 -5.23
C ASP A 253 8.16 12.89 -5.29
N THR A 254 8.31 11.65 -5.76
CA THR A 254 9.57 10.88 -5.71
C THR A 254 10.11 10.46 -7.07
N SER A 255 9.51 10.96 -8.15
CA SER A 255 9.89 10.62 -9.53
C SER A 255 9.71 11.81 -10.46
N ASP A 256 10.42 11.80 -11.58
CA ASP A 256 10.29 12.79 -12.65
C ASP A 256 10.38 12.13 -14.02
N ILE A 257 9.77 12.77 -15.00
CA ILE A 257 9.97 12.48 -16.42
C ILE A 257 10.91 13.52 -17.01
N PHE A 258 11.95 13.04 -17.69
CA PHE A 258 12.86 13.89 -18.44
C PHE A 258 12.59 13.80 -19.94
N GLU A 259 12.48 14.96 -20.60
CA GLU A 259 12.32 15.08 -22.05
C GLU A 259 13.68 15.11 -22.70
N GLU A 260 14.03 14.07 -23.45
CA GLU A 260 15.33 13.89 -24.09
C GLU A 260 15.26 14.35 -25.56
N GLU A 261 16.19 15.22 -25.95
CA GLU A 261 16.38 15.65 -27.33
C GLU A 261 17.18 14.57 -28.08
N LEU A 262 16.56 13.93 -29.07
CA LEU A 262 17.19 12.87 -29.85
C LEU A 262 18.04 13.43 -31.00
N ASN A 263 19.15 12.76 -31.32
CA ASN A 263 19.96 13.05 -32.49
C ASN A 263 19.22 12.64 -33.78
N PRO A 264 18.90 13.58 -34.68
CA PRO A 264 18.20 13.24 -35.93
C PRO A 264 18.94 12.24 -36.82
N ALA A 265 20.27 12.13 -36.69
CA ALA A 265 21.10 11.19 -37.45
C ALA A 265 21.24 9.81 -36.76
N ASN A 266 20.97 9.73 -35.45
CA ASN A 266 21.04 8.48 -34.66
C ASN A 266 20.07 8.52 -33.48
N ALA A 267 18.93 7.91 -33.60
CA ALA A 267 17.87 7.90 -32.57
C ALA A 267 18.30 7.26 -31.23
N ARG A 268 19.46 6.59 -31.17
CA ARG A 268 20.06 6.05 -29.93
C ARG A 268 21.07 6.99 -29.28
N GLN A 269 21.08 8.26 -29.69
CA GLN A 269 21.85 9.32 -29.05
C GLN A 269 20.89 10.42 -28.57
N TYR A 270 21.16 10.94 -27.39
CA TYR A 270 20.45 12.08 -26.80
C TYR A 270 21.41 13.22 -26.50
N ARG A 271 20.92 14.46 -26.56
CA ARG A 271 21.68 15.65 -26.27
C ARG A 271 21.82 15.88 -24.77
N TYR A 272 23.02 16.27 -24.32
CA TYR A 272 23.28 16.70 -22.96
C TYR A 272 24.41 17.72 -22.91
N ASP A 273 24.16 18.91 -22.36
CA ASP A 273 25.10 20.04 -22.32
C ASP A 273 25.78 20.31 -23.68
N GLY A 274 25.00 20.31 -24.74
CA GLY A 274 25.45 20.58 -26.10
C GLY A 274 26.13 19.40 -26.80
N GLN A 275 26.32 18.26 -26.15
CA GLN A 275 26.99 17.07 -26.73
C GLN A 275 25.99 15.91 -26.91
N TRP A 276 26.25 15.06 -27.91
CA TRP A 276 25.53 13.82 -28.11
C TRP A 276 26.12 12.72 -27.25
N ARG A 277 25.25 12.02 -26.47
CA ARG A 277 25.59 10.86 -25.63
C ARG A 277 24.86 9.63 -26.15
N ASP A 278 25.54 8.49 -26.16
CA ASP A 278 24.90 7.22 -26.50
C ASP A 278 23.97 6.75 -25.37
N MET A 279 22.81 6.24 -25.73
CA MET A 279 21.96 5.50 -24.82
C MET A 279 22.57 4.15 -24.46
N THR A 280 22.38 3.69 -23.25
CA THR A 280 22.65 2.30 -22.88
C THR A 280 21.51 1.43 -23.37
N VAL A 281 21.81 0.48 -24.26
CA VAL A 281 20.81 -0.47 -24.77
C VAL A 281 21.04 -1.83 -24.13
N ARG A 282 20.01 -2.34 -23.44
CA ARG A 282 20.02 -3.67 -22.85
C ARG A 282 19.15 -4.62 -23.66
N LYS A 283 19.69 -5.80 -23.95
CA LYS A 283 18.95 -6.88 -24.58
C LYS A 283 18.39 -7.79 -23.49
N GLU A 284 17.10 -8.02 -23.52
CA GLU A 284 16.37 -8.89 -22.59
C GLU A 284 15.59 -9.94 -23.38
N LYS A 285 15.28 -11.07 -22.73
CA LYS A 285 14.39 -12.10 -23.25
C LYS A 285 13.21 -12.27 -22.33
N ILE A 286 12.00 -12.12 -22.88
CA ILE A 286 10.76 -12.37 -22.15
C ILE A 286 10.06 -13.57 -22.78
N GLY A 287 9.82 -14.60 -21.99
CA GLY A 287 9.03 -15.77 -22.40
C GLY A 287 7.53 -15.46 -22.34
N VAL A 288 6.80 -15.90 -23.36
CA VAL A 288 5.33 -15.80 -23.39
C VAL A 288 4.76 -17.18 -23.66
N LYS A 289 3.94 -17.70 -22.75
CA LYS A 289 3.29 -18.99 -22.91
C LYS A 289 2.37 -18.99 -24.12
N LYS A 290 2.51 -20.02 -24.96
CA LYS A 290 1.69 -20.26 -26.14
C LYS A 290 1.34 -21.76 -26.23
N GLY A 291 0.17 -22.13 -25.70
CA GLY A 291 -0.17 -23.56 -25.48
C GLY A 291 0.78 -24.20 -24.46
N ASP A 292 1.43 -25.29 -24.84
CA ASP A 292 2.41 -25.98 -23.98
C ASP A 292 3.87 -25.47 -24.16
N ALA A 293 4.10 -24.57 -25.11
CA ALA A 293 5.41 -24.00 -25.40
C ALA A 293 5.54 -22.56 -24.85
N VAL A 294 6.80 -22.09 -24.77
CA VAL A 294 7.11 -20.69 -24.45
C VAL A 294 7.74 -20.04 -25.69
N ASP A 295 7.11 -18.97 -26.15
CA ASP A 295 7.61 -18.10 -27.21
C ASP A 295 8.56 -17.05 -26.60
N TRP A 296 9.86 -17.16 -26.87
CA TRP A 296 10.87 -16.26 -26.34
C TRP A 296 11.05 -15.05 -27.25
N ARG A 297 10.75 -13.85 -26.71
CA ARG A 297 10.86 -12.58 -27.42
C ARG A 297 12.09 -11.82 -26.96
N GLU A 298 12.96 -11.51 -27.90
CA GLU A 298 14.06 -10.58 -27.66
C GLU A 298 13.54 -9.14 -27.73
N ILE A 299 13.91 -8.34 -26.73
CA ILE A 299 13.56 -6.93 -26.63
C ILE A 299 14.81 -6.12 -26.34
N GLU A 300 14.81 -4.87 -26.76
CA GLU A 300 15.82 -3.89 -26.40
C GLU A 300 15.17 -2.81 -25.50
N ILE A 301 15.81 -2.51 -24.38
CA ILE A 301 15.39 -1.48 -23.45
C ILE A 301 16.47 -0.41 -23.45
N GLU A 302 16.08 0.80 -23.79
CA GLU A 302 16.95 1.95 -23.90
C GLU A 302 16.93 2.77 -22.60
N TYR A 303 18.11 3.26 -22.21
CA TYR A 303 18.28 4.07 -21.00
C TYR A 303 19.13 5.29 -21.32
N THR A 304 18.71 6.45 -20.80
CA THR A 304 19.60 7.58 -20.59
C THR A 304 20.21 7.51 -19.19
N HIS A 305 20.99 8.49 -18.80
CA HIS A 305 21.50 8.58 -17.42
C HIS A 305 20.41 8.90 -16.40
N HIS A 306 19.25 9.43 -16.81
CA HIS A 306 18.10 9.65 -15.94
C HIS A 306 17.34 8.34 -15.62
N GLY A 307 17.26 7.43 -16.60
CA GLY A 307 16.54 6.16 -16.43
C GLY A 307 16.12 5.53 -17.75
N PRO A 308 15.20 4.53 -17.70
CA PRO A 308 14.67 3.90 -18.89
C PRO A 308 13.81 4.86 -19.71
N ILE A 309 13.85 4.70 -21.04
CA ILE A 309 12.92 5.37 -21.96
C ILE A 309 11.55 4.68 -21.83
N VAL A 310 10.52 5.46 -21.50
CA VAL A 310 9.14 4.98 -21.28
C VAL A 310 8.18 5.43 -22.37
N ALA A 311 8.55 6.44 -23.17
CA ALA A 311 7.74 6.92 -24.28
C ALA A 311 8.59 7.61 -25.35
N HIS A 312 8.05 7.62 -26.59
CA HIS A 312 8.53 8.44 -27.69
C HIS A 312 7.37 9.25 -28.26
N LYS A 313 7.59 10.54 -28.52
CA LYS A 313 6.60 11.42 -29.14
C LYS A 313 7.28 12.59 -29.83
N ASP A 314 6.83 12.93 -31.04
CA ASP A 314 7.25 14.12 -31.80
C ASP A 314 8.79 14.28 -31.93
N GLY A 315 9.50 13.16 -32.17
CA GLY A 315 10.98 13.14 -32.33
C GLY A 315 11.76 13.27 -31.03
N LYS A 316 11.11 13.19 -29.88
CA LYS A 316 11.70 13.19 -28.54
C LYS A 316 11.51 11.83 -27.86
N ALA A 317 12.37 11.53 -26.91
CA ALA A 317 12.18 10.43 -25.99
C ALA A 317 11.88 10.97 -24.58
N TYR A 318 11.25 10.14 -23.76
CA TYR A 318 10.91 10.47 -22.38
C TYR A 318 11.48 9.39 -21.48
N SER A 319 12.46 9.77 -20.67
CA SER A 319 13.05 8.89 -19.67
C SER A 319 12.40 9.11 -18.32
N MET A 320 12.36 8.05 -17.48
CA MET A 320 11.76 8.12 -16.16
C MET A 320 12.82 7.93 -15.08
N ALA A 321 12.95 8.92 -14.21
CA ALA A 321 13.79 8.86 -13.03
C ALA A 321 12.96 8.53 -11.79
N ILE A 322 13.38 7.53 -11.02
CA ILE A 322 12.77 7.15 -9.72
C ILE A 322 13.87 7.18 -8.66
N SER A 323 13.64 7.94 -7.59
CA SER A 323 14.64 8.15 -6.53
C SER A 323 15.05 6.86 -5.80
N TYR A 324 14.22 5.82 -5.86
CA TYR A 324 14.48 4.48 -5.30
C TYR A 324 15.25 3.55 -6.24
N SER A 325 15.64 4.00 -7.45
CA SER A 325 16.13 3.11 -8.52
C SER A 325 17.32 2.22 -8.12
N LYS A 326 18.14 2.66 -7.17
CA LYS A 326 19.31 1.92 -6.67
C LYS A 326 19.18 1.42 -5.23
N GLU A 327 18.03 1.65 -4.59
CA GLU A 327 17.82 1.37 -3.18
C GLU A 327 17.37 -0.08 -2.95
N ILE A 328 17.91 -0.71 -1.88
CA ILE A 328 17.58 -2.07 -1.45
C ILE A 328 17.38 -2.20 0.07
N GLY A 329 17.46 -1.10 0.83
CA GLY A 329 17.50 -1.09 2.29
C GLY A 329 16.13 -1.17 2.98
N LEU A 330 15.04 -1.51 2.26
CA LEU A 330 13.69 -1.55 2.83
C LEU A 330 13.58 -2.52 4.01
N THR A 331 14.14 -3.72 3.89
CA THR A 331 14.06 -4.76 4.93
C THR A 331 14.75 -4.31 6.22
N ASP A 332 15.92 -3.67 6.10
CA ASP A 332 16.63 -3.09 7.23
C ASP A 332 15.80 -1.99 7.90
N GLN A 333 15.22 -1.08 7.11
CA GLN A 333 14.38 -0.01 7.65
C GLN A 333 13.16 -0.55 8.38
N VAL A 334 12.44 -1.51 7.81
CA VAL A 334 11.27 -2.15 8.45
C VAL A 334 11.66 -2.81 9.77
N HIS A 335 12.79 -3.53 9.79
CA HIS A 335 13.30 -4.13 11.03
C HIS A 335 13.59 -3.07 12.10
N GLU A 336 14.29 -1.99 11.76
CA GLU A 336 14.58 -0.89 12.68
C GLU A 336 13.32 -0.20 13.20
N MET A 337 12.31 0.01 12.34
CA MET A 337 11.02 0.57 12.74
C MET A 337 10.30 -0.33 13.75
N MET A 338 10.24 -1.64 13.49
CA MET A 338 9.52 -2.60 14.35
C MET A 338 10.27 -2.90 15.65
N THR A 339 11.56 -2.60 15.74
CA THR A 339 12.37 -2.71 16.98
C THR A 339 12.56 -1.39 17.72
N ALA A 340 12.10 -0.27 17.17
CA ALA A 340 12.19 1.03 17.82
C ALA A 340 11.45 1.05 19.17
N LYS A 341 12.11 1.55 20.21
CA LYS A 341 11.60 1.57 21.60
C LYS A 341 10.97 2.93 21.98
N ASN A 342 11.18 3.95 21.18
CA ASN A 342 10.71 5.31 21.38
C ASN A 342 10.65 6.08 20.05
N LEU A 343 10.10 7.30 20.09
CA LEU A 343 9.94 8.13 18.90
C LEU A 343 11.27 8.50 18.23
N ASP A 344 12.34 8.73 19.01
CA ASP A 344 13.64 9.10 18.43
C ASP A 344 14.28 7.94 17.66
N GLU A 345 14.16 6.72 18.16
CA GLU A 345 14.59 5.52 17.43
C GLU A 345 13.77 5.31 16.15
N MET A 346 12.46 5.48 16.25
CA MET A 346 11.57 5.42 15.09
C MET A 346 11.93 6.48 14.03
N LYS A 347 12.19 7.73 14.44
CA LYS A 347 12.63 8.78 13.52
C LYS A 347 13.95 8.45 12.85
N ARG A 348 14.91 7.83 13.57
CA ARG A 348 16.18 7.37 12.96
C ARG A 348 15.93 6.28 11.90
N ALA A 349 15.06 5.33 12.18
CA ALA A 349 14.67 4.30 11.20
C ALA A 349 13.99 4.91 9.97
N LEU A 350 13.04 5.84 10.16
CA LEU A 350 12.35 6.53 9.08
C LEU A 350 13.31 7.40 8.23
N ALA A 351 14.36 7.96 8.83
CA ALA A 351 15.35 8.79 8.13
C ALA A 351 16.19 8.02 7.09
N ARG A 352 16.10 6.69 7.04
CA ARG A 352 16.68 5.89 5.94
C ARG A 352 15.99 6.13 4.59
N LEU A 353 14.74 6.60 4.60
CA LEU A 353 13.95 6.94 3.41
C LEU A 353 13.88 5.80 2.37
N GLN A 354 13.69 4.58 2.83
CA GLN A 354 13.57 3.39 1.98
C GLN A 354 12.11 2.98 1.75
N LEU A 355 11.16 3.49 2.56
CA LEU A 355 9.73 3.29 2.35
C LEU A 355 9.24 4.11 1.16
N MET A 356 8.25 3.57 0.45
CA MET A 356 7.53 4.28 -0.60
C MET A 356 6.91 5.59 -0.09
N SER A 357 6.54 6.44 -1.04
CA SER A 357 5.83 7.70 -0.80
C SER A 357 4.48 7.46 -0.13
N GLN A 358 4.39 7.71 1.19
CA GLN A 358 3.24 7.40 2.05
C GLN A 358 3.08 8.44 3.16
N ASN A 359 1.85 8.59 3.67
CA ASN A 359 1.65 9.13 4.99
C ASN A 359 2.00 8.05 6.01
N VAL A 360 2.77 8.37 7.03
CA VAL A 360 3.17 7.45 8.11
C VAL A 360 2.77 8.05 9.43
N MET A 361 2.01 7.29 10.23
CA MET A 361 1.64 7.65 11.60
C MET A 361 2.23 6.68 12.60
N VAL A 362 2.80 7.23 13.68
CA VAL A 362 3.44 6.47 14.73
C VAL A 362 2.87 6.87 16.08
N GLY A 363 2.39 5.89 16.85
CA GLY A 363 2.05 6.03 18.26
C GLY A 363 3.09 5.32 19.12
N THR A 364 3.45 5.85 20.29
CA THR A 364 4.41 5.23 21.20
C THR A 364 3.80 4.94 22.58
N VAL A 365 4.38 3.99 23.31
CA VAL A 365 3.96 3.70 24.70
C VAL A 365 4.26 4.84 25.65
N GLN A 366 5.17 5.76 25.28
CA GLN A 366 5.42 6.99 26.03
C GLN A 366 4.31 8.04 25.85
N GLY A 367 3.40 7.80 24.89
CA GLY A 367 2.25 8.64 24.63
C GLY A 367 2.44 9.65 23.49
N ASP A 368 3.57 9.60 22.80
CA ASP A 368 3.78 10.45 21.62
C ASP A 368 2.92 9.95 20.46
N ILE A 369 2.36 10.89 19.70
CA ILE A 369 1.77 10.67 18.39
C ILE A 369 2.53 11.51 17.35
N TYR A 370 2.93 10.87 16.26
CA TYR A 370 3.80 11.46 15.25
C TYR A 370 3.27 11.17 13.84
N TYR A 371 3.38 12.17 12.98
CA TYR A 371 3.08 12.06 11.54
C TYR A 371 4.29 12.47 10.71
N LEU A 372 4.54 11.73 9.64
CA LEU A 372 5.50 12.03 8.59
C LEU A 372 4.86 11.79 7.22
N ARG A 373 4.91 12.80 6.33
CA ARG A 373 4.67 12.61 4.91
C ARG A 373 5.95 12.08 4.27
N ASN A 374 6.09 10.76 4.35
CA ASN A 374 7.33 10.05 4.02
C ASN A 374 7.53 9.92 2.51
N GLY A 375 8.79 10.03 2.07
CA GLY A 375 9.24 9.73 0.74
C GLY A 375 10.70 10.09 0.53
N ARG A 376 11.36 9.43 -0.43
CA ARG A 376 12.73 9.74 -0.87
C ARG A 376 12.67 10.82 -1.95
N VAL A 377 12.54 12.07 -1.52
CA VAL A 377 12.23 13.21 -2.40
C VAL A 377 13.49 13.78 -3.01
N PRO A 378 13.58 13.87 -4.35
CA PRO A 378 14.71 14.56 -5.02
C PRO A 378 14.70 16.07 -4.74
N ILE A 379 15.89 16.65 -4.55
CA ILE A 379 16.08 18.11 -4.55
C ILE A 379 16.14 18.54 -6.01
N ARG A 380 15.09 19.20 -6.46
CA ARG A 380 14.96 19.66 -7.86
C ARG A 380 15.56 21.03 -8.04
N ALA A 381 16.10 21.30 -9.23
CA ALA A 381 16.65 22.59 -9.58
C ALA A 381 15.58 23.70 -9.49
N LYS A 382 16.00 24.90 -9.11
CA LYS A 382 15.09 26.05 -8.95
C LYS A 382 14.44 26.41 -10.30
N GLY A 383 13.10 26.56 -10.29
CA GLY A 383 12.32 26.94 -11.47
C GLY A 383 11.87 25.76 -12.34
N VAL A 384 12.23 24.53 -12.00
CA VAL A 384 11.69 23.34 -12.63
C VAL A 384 10.27 23.08 -12.11
N ASP A 385 9.33 22.76 -13.02
CA ASP A 385 7.99 22.28 -12.68
C ASP A 385 7.97 20.73 -12.69
N PRO A 386 7.98 20.09 -11.55
CA PRO A 386 8.03 18.62 -11.46
C PRO A 386 6.73 17.93 -11.86
N ASN A 387 5.68 18.70 -12.15
CA ASN A 387 4.39 18.14 -12.60
C ASN A 387 4.33 17.91 -14.11
N LYS A 388 5.42 18.17 -14.82
CA LYS A 388 5.54 18.04 -16.29
C LYS A 388 6.90 17.45 -16.65
N PRO A 389 7.05 16.93 -17.88
CA PRO A 389 8.37 16.52 -18.35
C PRO A 389 9.39 17.65 -18.23
N ILE A 390 10.52 17.34 -17.61
CA ILE A 390 11.64 18.25 -17.33
C ILE A 390 12.61 18.19 -18.51
N PRO A 391 13.22 19.31 -19.00
CA PRO A 391 14.26 19.24 -20.01
C PRO A 391 15.42 18.34 -19.59
N GLY A 392 15.70 17.25 -20.34
CA GLY A 392 16.76 16.28 -20.06
C GLY A 392 18.09 16.60 -20.73
N ASN A 393 18.14 17.66 -21.55
CA ASN A 393 19.32 17.99 -22.38
C ASN A 393 20.34 18.91 -21.69
N THR A 394 20.21 19.17 -20.41
CA THR A 394 21.09 20.08 -19.66
C THR A 394 21.26 19.66 -18.19
N SER A 395 22.49 19.84 -17.69
CA SER A 395 22.82 19.65 -16.27
C SER A 395 22.12 20.65 -15.32
N ALA A 396 21.59 21.75 -15.85
CA ALA A 396 20.91 22.77 -15.07
C ALA A 396 19.57 22.28 -14.44
N THR A 397 19.01 21.18 -14.94
CA THR A 397 17.75 20.60 -14.48
C THR A 397 17.91 19.33 -13.67
N GLU A 398 19.15 18.87 -13.47
CA GLU A 398 19.46 17.66 -12.70
C GLU A 398 19.00 17.72 -11.25
N TRP A 399 18.71 16.54 -10.69
CA TRP A 399 18.52 16.39 -9.25
C TRP A 399 19.80 16.73 -8.48
N GLN A 400 19.68 17.58 -7.47
CA GLN A 400 20.79 18.05 -6.65
C GLN A 400 21.00 17.22 -5.38
N GLY A 401 20.41 16.02 -5.33
CA GLY A 401 20.46 15.12 -4.18
C GLY A 401 19.07 14.71 -3.71
N ILE A 402 18.98 14.26 -2.46
CA ILE A 402 17.74 13.84 -1.80
C ILE A 402 17.52 14.73 -0.59
N HIS A 403 16.29 15.21 -0.40
CA HIS A 403 15.89 15.94 0.80
C HIS A 403 16.07 15.07 2.06
N PRO A 404 16.70 15.58 3.11
CA PRO A 404 16.71 14.90 4.41
C PRO A 404 15.29 14.85 4.97
N MET A 405 15.01 13.86 5.83
CA MET A 405 13.68 13.72 6.47
C MET A 405 13.21 15.00 7.18
N SER A 406 14.15 15.83 7.68
CA SER A 406 13.83 17.11 8.34
C SER A 406 13.08 18.11 7.46
N ASP A 407 13.23 18.02 6.15
CA ASP A 407 12.57 18.91 5.17
C ASP A 407 11.15 18.46 4.86
N LEU A 408 10.80 17.21 5.19
CA LEU A 408 9.50 16.63 4.90
C LEU A 408 8.43 17.15 5.86
N VAL A 409 7.18 17.10 5.39
CA VAL A 409 6.02 17.50 6.23
C VAL A 409 5.88 16.55 7.40
N GLN A 410 5.97 17.05 8.61
CA GLN A 410 5.88 16.25 9.84
C GLN A 410 5.35 17.04 11.03
N ILE A 411 4.76 16.34 12.00
CA ILE A 411 4.31 16.93 13.25
C ILE A 411 4.35 15.90 14.38
N THR A 412 4.72 16.36 15.58
CA THR A 412 4.67 15.56 16.81
C THR A 412 3.68 16.23 17.77
N ASN A 413 2.82 15.42 18.39
CA ASN A 413 1.90 15.83 19.45
C ASN A 413 1.09 17.11 19.11
N PRO A 414 0.24 17.09 18.05
CA PRO A 414 -0.53 18.27 17.67
C PRO A 414 -1.46 18.73 18.79
N PRO A 415 -1.79 20.04 18.88
CA PRO A 415 -2.66 20.59 19.93
C PRO A 415 -4.05 19.95 20.01
N THR A 416 -4.57 19.42 18.90
CA THR A 416 -5.83 18.68 18.85
C THR A 416 -5.83 17.43 19.71
N GLY A 417 -4.65 16.86 20.00
CA GLY A 417 -4.50 15.58 20.67
C GLY A 417 -4.98 14.39 19.83
N TYR A 418 -5.25 14.60 18.55
CA TYR A 418 -5.52 13.55 17.57
C TYR A 418 -5.04 13.96 16.18
N MET A 419 -4.87 13.00 15.31
CA MET A 419 -4.73 13.16 13.87
C MET A 419 -5.21 11.91 13.15
N HIS A 420 -5.65 12.09 11.92
CA HIS A 420 -6.04 10.99 11.05
C HIS A 420 -5.57 11.26 9.62
N ASN A 421 -5.45 10.24 8.80
CA ASN A 421 -5.34 10.41 7.37
C ASN A 421 -6.22 9.41 6.64
N CYS A 422 -7.09 9.94 5.80
CA CYS A 422 -7.99 9.18 4.93
C CYS A 422 -7.61 9.41 3.45
N ASN A 423 -6.32 9.46 3.12
CA ASN A 423 -5.76 9.83 1.82
C ASN A 423 -6.02 11.29 1.46
N VAL A 424 -5.86 12.17 2.42
CA VAL A 424 -5.96 13.63 2.27
C VAL A 424 -4.59 14.28 2.43
N SER A 425 -4.48 15.52 1.99
CA SER A 425 -3.29 16.33 2.25
C SER A 425 -3.12 16.60 3.75
N PRO A 426 -1.91 16.95 4.22
CA PRO A 426 -1.65 17.19 5.64
C PRO A 426 -2.57 18.25 6.28
N PHE A 427 -3.09 19.19 5.49
CA PHE A 427 -4.05 20.19 5.95
C PHE A 427 -5.41 19.58 6.37
N GLY A 428 -5.82 18.48 5.74
CA GLY A 428 -7.10 17.82 5.98
C GLY A 428 -7.10 16.79 7.13
N MET A 429 -5.99 16.63 7.87
CA MET A 429 -5.80 15.54 8.84
C MET A 429 -6.35 15.83 10.24
N MET A 430 -6.65 17.06 10.55
CA MET A 430 -7.15 17.50 11.84
C MET A 430 -7.81 18.87 11.70
N LYS A 431 -8.56 19.28 12.70
CA LYS A 431 -9.09 20.64 12.77
C LYS A 431 -7.95 21.64 12.93
N ASP A 432 -8.04 22.74 12.21
CA ASP A 432 -7.06 23.83 12.25
C ASP A 432 -5.59 23.36 12.10
N SER A 433 -5.37 22.46 11.14
CA SER A 433 -4.05 21.85 10.91
C SER A 433 -2.97 22.92 10.67
N PRO A 434 -1.86 22.90 11.42
CA PRO A 434 -0.73 23.80 11.21
C PRO A 434 0.13 23.42 9.99
N LEU A 435 -0.15 22.30 9.37
CA LEU A 435 0.56 21.75 8.20
C LEU A 435 -0.02 22.34 6.91
N VAL A 436 0.21 23.62 6.70
CA VAL A 436 -0.29 24.36 5.53
C VAL A 436 0.70 24.31 4.37
N PRO A 437 0.23 24.25 3.10
CA PRO A 437 1.11 24.08 1.94
C PRO A 437 2.15 25.18 1.76
N GLU A 438 1.86 26.41 2.19
CA GLU A 438 2.73 27.58 2.06
C GLU A 438 4.05 27.46 2.83
N LYS A 439 4.14 26.53 3.79
CA LYS A 439 5.35 26.26 4.57
C LYS A 439 6.34 25.32 3.91
N TYR A 440 5.96 24.68 2.81
CA TYR A 440 6.73 23.61 2.21
C TYR A 440 6.90 23.81 0.70
N VAL A 441 7.93 23.22 0.16
CA VAL A 441 8.08 23.13 -1.30
C VAL A 441 6.91 22.30 -1.87
N SER A 442 6.35 22.73 -3.01
CA SER A 442 5.11 22.17 -3.57
C SER A 442 5.17 20.66 -3.81
N TYR A 443 6.30 20.13 -4.28
CA TYR A 443 6.47 18.71 -4.55
C TYR A 443 6.73 17.87 -3.28
N ILE A 444 7.19 18.48 -2.18
CA ILE A 444 7.23 17.83 -0.84
C ILE A 444 5.82 17.75 -0.27
N TYR A 445 5.07 18.84 -0.35
CA TYR A 445 3.68 18.87 0.13
C TYR A 445 2.76 18.06 -0.79
N ASN A 446 2.98 18.12 -2.10
CA ASN A 446 2.28 17.38 -3.15
C ASN A 446 0.74 17.44 -3.05
N ALA A 447 0.21 18.66 -2.91
CA ALA A 447 -1.24 18.88 -2.78
C ALA A 447 -2.01 18.59 -4.07
N THR A 448 -1.35 18.67 -5.23
CA THR A 448 -1.99 18.49 -6.54
C THR A 448 -2.48 17.07 -6.78
N ARG A 449 -1.91 16.08 -6.08
CA ARG A 449 -2.22 14.64 -6.25
C ARG A 449 -3.09 14.08 -5.12
N THR A 450 -3.33 14.86 -4.09
CA THR A 450 -4.08 14.42 -2.91
C THR A 450 -5.18 15.42 -2.63
N ALA A 451 -6.44 14.98 -2.56
CA ALA A 451 -7.56 15.84 -2.19
C ALA A 451 -7.28 16.52 -0.84
N THR A 452 -7.61 17.81 -0.74
CA THR A 452 -7.44 18.55 0.53
C THR A 452 -8.43 18.05 1.58
N ARG A 453 -9.66 17.75 1.16
CA ARG A 453 -10.74 17.18 1.97
C ARG A 453 -11.67 16.35 1.11
N HIS A 454 -12.31 15.38 1.70
CA HIS A 454 -13.43 14.63 1.15
C HIS A 454 -14.28 14.06 2.29
N GLN A 455 -15.48 13.59 1.99
CA GLN A 455 -16.49 13.18 2.97
C GLN A 455 -15.96 12.25 4.08
N ARG A 456 -15.11 11.27 3.74
CA ARG A 456 -14.54 10.31 4.70
C ARG A 456 -13.63 11.01 5.71
N ALA A 457 -12.78 11.95 5.27
CA ALA A 457 -11.90 12.72 6.12
C ALA A 457 -12.65 13.74 6.98
N GLU A 458 -13.67 14.41 6.41
CA GLU A 458 -14.52 15.35 7.14
C GLU A 458 -15.28 14.63 8.26
N MET A 459 -15.89 13.49 7.95
CA MET A 459 -16.57 12.68 8.96
C MET A 459 -15.63 12.23 10.08
N MET A 460 -14.42 11.78 9.75
CA MET A 460 -13.43 11.38 10.74
C MET A 460 -13.03 12.56 11.65
N THR A 461 -12.83 13.74 11.08
CA THR A 461 -12.55 14.98 11.84
C THR A 461 -13.69 15.29 12.79
N ASP A 462 -14.94 15.31 12.31
CA ASP A 462 -16.10 15.65 13.13
C ASP A 462 -16.32 14.66 14.28
N LEU A 463 -16.16 13.36 14.02
CA LEU A 463 -16.29 12.32 15.05
C LEU A 463 -15.20 12.46 16.14
N LEU A 464 -13.96 12.70 15.74
CA LEU A 464 -12.83 12.87 16.67
C LEU A 464 -12.92 14.19 17.45
N ASP A 465 -13.39 15.27 16.82
CA ASP A 465 -13.55 16.57 17.47
C ASP A 465 -14.69 16.55 18.50
N ALA A 466 -15.78 15.85 18.18
CA ALA A 466 -16.95 15.73 19.06
C ALA A 466 -16.72 14.82 20.29
N THR A 467 -15.71 13.94 20.26
CA THR A 467 -15.50 12.91 21.29
C THR A 467 -14.31 13.25 22.17
N ASN A 468 -14.56 13.51 23.47
CA ASN A 468 -13.52 13.63 24.49
C ASN A 468 -13.39 12.32 25.29
N LYS A 469 -12.17 12.01 25.76
CA LYS A 469 -11.90 10.79 26.53
C LYS A 469 -12.40 9.52 25.81
N VAL A 470 -11.94 9.39 24.57
CA VAL A 470 -12.30 8.26 23.69
C VAL A 470 -11.98 6.93 24.36
N THR A 471 -12.97 6.05 24.45
CA THR A 471 -12.78 4.64 24.87
C THR A 471 -12.32 3.80 23.68
N LEU A 472 -11.87 2.58 23.96
CA LEU A 472 -11.52 1.64 22.87
C LEU A 472 -12.72 1.32 21.99
N ASP A 473 -13.88 1.07 22.59
CA ASP A 473 -15.12 0.78 21.85
C ASP A 473 -15.53 1.97 20.95
N GLN A 474 -15.45 3.19 21.47
CA GLN A 474 -15.71 4.38 20.65
C GLN A 474 -14.70 4.55 19.50
N ALA A 475 -13.43 4.21 19.71
CA ALA A 475 -12.45 4.23 18.63
C ALA A 475 -12.76 3.18 17.55
N ILE A 476 -13.23 2.00 17.96
CA ILE A 476 -13.72 0.95 17.06
C ILE A 476 -14.97 1.44 16.30
N ASP A 477 -15.95 2.02 16.99
CA ASP A 477 -17.16 2.57 16.38
C ASP A 477 -16.85 3.67 15.35
N ILE A 478 -15.87 4.52 15.63
CA ILE A 478 -15.40 5.54 14.68
C ILE A 478 -14.76 4.87 13.45
N ALA A 479 -13.87 3.90 13.65
CA ALA A 479 -13.16 3.22 12.57
C ALA A 479 -14.09 2.43 11.66
N PHE A 480 -15.11 1.77 12.23
CA PHE A 480 -16.05 0.90 11.51
C PHE A 480 -17.43 1.54 11.29
N SER A 481 -17.55 2.86 11.44
CA SER A 481 -18.83 3.53 11.27
C SER A 481 -19.41 3.30 9.88
N PRO A 482 -20.58 2.65 9.75
CA PRO A 482 -21.27 2.49 8.48
C PRO A 482 -22.08 3.75 8.07
N GLN A 483 -21.96 4.84 8.80
CA GLN A 483 -22.70 6.05 8.53
C GLN A 483 -22.28 6.71 7.21
N VAL A 484 -23.23 7.10 6.39
CA VAL A 484 -22.94 7.82 5.14
C VAL A 484 -23.01 9.31 5.41
N TYR A 485 -21.84 9.94 5.38
CA TYR A 485 -21.68 11.36 5.68
C TYR A 485 -22.43 12.25 4.69
N HIS A 486 -23.10 13.28 5.19
CA HIS A 486 -23.94 14.21 4.44
C HIS A 486 -25.15 13.58 3.69
N ALA A 487 -25.51 12.33 4.00
CA ALA A 487 -26.72 11.72 3.45
C ALA A 487 -27.99 12.49 3.81
N GLU A 488 -28.03 13.16 4.98
CA GLU A 488 -29.13 14.03 5.42
C GLU A 488 -29.36 15.22 4.49
N LEU A 489 -28.31 15.78 3.92
CA LEU A 489 -28.40 16.88 2.96
C LEU A 489 -29.06 16.42 1.65
N TRP A 490 -28.70 15.21 1.20
CA TRP A 490 -29.34 14.60 0.03
C TRP A 490 -30.80 14.27 0.29
N GLN A 491 -31.13 13.67 1.44
CA GLN A 491 -32.53 13.42 1.83
C GLN A 491 -33.36 14.70 1.88
N ALA A 492 -32.82 15.78 2.45
CA ALA A 492 -33.48 17.07 2.50
C ALA A 492 -33.69 17.69 1.12
N ARG A 493 -32.69 17.59 0.22
CA ARG A 493 -32.79 18.09 -1.16
C ARG A 493 -33.82 17.30 -1.96
N LEU A 494 -33.77 15.98 -1.89
CA LEU A 494 -34.71 15.10 -2.58
C LEU A 494 -36.16 15.33 -2.11
N SER A 495 -36.38 15.53 -0.81
CA SER A 495 -37.71 15.83 -0.25
C SER A 495 -38.27 17.14 -0.81
N LYS A 496 -37.43 18.16 -1.04
CA LYS A 496 -37.87 19.43 -1.68
C LYS A 496 -38.23 19.25 -3.15
N VAL A 497 -37.43 18.48 -3.89
CA VAL A 497 -37.70 18.22 -5.33
C VAL A 497 -39.05 17.51 -5.51
N ILE A 498 -39.33 16.51 -4.69
CA ILE A 498 -40.59 15.76 -4.73
C ILE A 498 -41.79 16.65 -4.38
N ALA A 499 -41.64 17.58 -3.43
CA ALA A 499 -42.71 18.54 -3.09
C ALA A 499 -43.04 19.50 -4.22
N ILE A 500 -42.08 19.79 -5.11
CA ILE A 500 -42.26 20.72 -6.27
C ILE A 500 -42.78 19.96 -7.49
N THR A 501 -42.44 18.70 -7.66
CA THR A 501 -42.81 17.87 -8.82
C THR A 501 -43.45 16.55 -8.36
N PRO A 502 -44.73 16.54 -7.98
CA PRO A 502 -45.42 15.36 -7.50
C PRO A 502 -45.54 14.21 -8.52
N GLU A 503 -45.30 14.47 -9.79
CA GLU A 503 -45.33 13.49 -10.89
C GLU A 503 -44.04 13.51 -11.72
N VAL A 504 -42.91 13.12 -11.13
CA VAL A 504 -41.71 12.82 -11.92
C VAL A 504 -41.73 11.34 -12.30
N THR A 505 -42.26 11.06 -13.47
CA THR A 505 -42.04 9.76 -14.12
C THR A 505 -40.61 9.77 -14.68
N VAL A 506 -39.67 9.06 -14.01
CA VAL A 506 -38.33 8.83 -14.56
C VAL A 506 -38.44 7.77 -15.67
N THR A 507 -38.76 8.23 -16.89
CA THR A 507 -38.63 7.39 -18.07
C THR A 507 -37.24 7.63 -18.68
N GLY A 508 -36.40 6.61 -18.74
CA GLY A 508 -35.23 6.67 -19.58
C GLY A 508 -33.94 6.12 -18.98
N GLY A 509 -33.96 4.87 -18.57
CA GLY A 509 -32.71 4.10 -18.52
C GLY A 509 -32.38 3.62 -19.93
N VAL A 510 -31.28 4.07 -20.53
CA VAL A 510 -30.76 3.43 -21.74
C VAL A 510 -30.31 2.02 -21.35
N ALA A 511 -31.15 1.02 -21.67
CA ALA A 511 -30.84 -0.38 -21.46
C ALA A 511 -29.64 -0.76 -22.33
N ARG A 512 -28.56 -1.18 -21.73
CA ARG A 512 -27.47 -1.87 -22.44
C ARG A 512 -27.90 -3.32 -22.69
N PRO A 513 -27.60 -3.92 -23.86
CA PRO A 513 -27.91 -5.32 -24.13
C PRO A 513 -27.26 -6.20 -23.06
N GLY A 514 -28.06 -7.00 -22.35
CA GLY A 514 -27.60 -7.94 -21.31
C GLY A 514 -27.86 -7.53 -19.86
N SER A 515 -28.44 -6.34 -19.59
CA SER A 515 -28.88 -5.97 -18.24
C SER A 515 -30.35 -6.32 -18.05
N ASN A 516 -30.67 -7.05 -16.98
CA ASN A 516 -32.05 -7.19 -16.51
C ASN A 516 -32.53 -5.78 -16.12
N SER A 517 -33.40 -5.18 -16.92
CA SER A 517 -34.03 -3.89 -16.62
C SER A 517 -35.05 -4.07 -15.51
N PHE A 518 -34.70 -3.68 -14.30
CA PHE A 518 -35.72 -3.41 -13.28
C PHE A 518 -36.30 -2.03 -13.60
N SER A 519 -37.54 -1.98 -14.09
CA SER A 519 -38.32 -0.75 -14.09
C SER A 519 -38.77 -0.49 -12.65
N THR A 520 -37.93 0.16 -11.85
CA THR A 520 -38.32 0.66 -10.54
C THR A 520 -39.08 1.96 -10.74
N ASP A 521 -40.29 2.05 -10.17
CA ASP A 521 -40.99 3.31 -9.98
C ASP A 521 -40.07 4.28 -9.24
N GLY A 522 -39.72 5.40 -9.88
CA GLY A 522 -38.83 6.41 -9.30
C GLY A 522 -39.31 6.92 -7.94
N GLY A 523 -40.62 6.93 -7.70
CA GLY A 523 -41.23 7.25 -6.42
C GLY A 523 -40.84 6.27 -5.32
N ALA A 524 -40.86 4.96 -5.59
CA ALA A 524 -40.51 3.94 -4.61
C ALA A 524 -39.00 4.03 -4.20
N VAL A 525 -38.10 4.30 -5.15
CA VAL A 525 -36.68 4.52 -4.85
C VAL A 525 -36.47 5.74 -3.94
N MET A 526 -37.19 6.82 -4.22
CA MET A 526 -37.10 8.05 -3.43
C MET A 526 -37.67 7.87 -2.02
N ASP A 527 -38.72 7.07 -1.85
CA ASP A 527 -39.27 6.73 -0.54
C ASP A 527 -38.29 5.87 0.30
N LEU A 528 -37.60 4.92 -0.34
CA LEU A 528 -36.53 4.16 0.29
C LEU A 528 -35.40 5.06 0.79
N ILE A 529 -34.94 6.03 -0.03
CA ILE A 529 -33.91 6.98 0.36
C ILE A 529 -34.41 7.91 1.48
N ARG A 530 -35.66 8.36 1.43
CA ARG A 530 -36.25 9.24 2.44
C ARG A 530 -36.36 8.57 3.82
N GLY A 531 -36.80 7.30 3.86
CA GLY A 531 -36.93 6.51 5.07
C GLY A 531 -35.62 5.89 5.57
N TRP A 532 -34.54 6.05 4.85
CA TRP A 532 -33.26 5.44 5.17
C TRP A 532 -32.61 6.07 6.42
N ASN A 533 -32.04 5.21 7.28
CA ASN A 533 -31.32 5.61 8.49
C ASN A 533 -29.91 6.18 8.25
N ARG A 534 -29.50 6.37 6.98
CA ARG A 534 -28.21 6.88 6.54
C ARG A 534 -27.02 5.97 6.87
N ARG A 535 -27.26 4.69 7.10
CA ARG A 535 -26.22 3.68 7.36
C ARG A 535 -26.11 2.71 6.19
N SER A 536 -24.87 2.35 5.84
CA SER A 536 -24.53 1.39 4.80
C SER A 536 -24.38 -0.04 5.34
N ASP A 537 -25.25 -0.42 6.30
CA ASP A 537 -25.28 -1.79 6.80
C ASP A 537 -25.63 -2.78 5.67
N ALA A 538 -25.17 -4.04 5.76
CA ALA A 538 -25.29 -5.04 4.69
C ALA A 538 -26.73 -5.23 4.20
N GLU A 539 -27.72 -5.16 5.10
CA GLU A 539 -29.14 -5.36 4.82
C GLU A 539 -29.89 -4.05 4.49
N SER A 540 -29.16 -2.93 4.31
CA SER A 540 -29.77 -1.61 4.11
C SER A 540 -30.24 -1.40 2.68
N VAL A 541 -31.54 -1.60 2.44
CA VAL A 541 -32.18 -1.32 1.15
C VAL A 541 -32.11 0.17 0.79
N GLY A 542 -32.22 1.06 1.78
CA GLY A 542 -32.07 2.51 1.58
C GLY A 542 -30.66 2.93 1.14
N ALA A 543 -29.61 2.28 1.66
CA ALA A 543 -28.25 2.49 1.20
C ALA A 543 -28.06 2.06 -0.25
N LEU A 544 -28.59 0.90 -0.64
CA LEU A 544 -28.54 0.41 -2.01
C LEU A 544 -29.26 1.37 -2.96
N ALA A 545 -30.45 1.84 -2.58
CA ALA A 545 -31.22 2.81 -3.34
C ALA A 545 -30.46 4.14 -3.51
N PHE A 546 -29.86 4.65 -2.45
CA PHE A 546 -29.03 5.87 -2.51
C PHE A 546 -27.79 5.72 -3.38
N TYR A 547 -27.09 4.59 -3.29
CA TYR A 547 -25.93 4.28 -4.13
C TYR A 547 -26.33 4.23 -5.62
N ALA A 548 -27.40 3.53 -5.96
CA ALA A 548 -27.90 3.45 -7.32
C ALA A 548 -28.30 4.84 -7.85
N PHE A 549 -28.98 5.63 -7.03
CA PHE A 549 -29.34 7.03 -7.34
C PHE A 549 -28.07 7.86 -7.63
N LYS A 550 -27.08 7.85 -6.75
CA LYS A 550 -25.83 8.59 -6.95
C LYS A 550 -25.10 8.18 -8.23
N LYS A 551 -25.06 6.89 -8.55
CA LYS A 551 -24.47 6.39 -9.80
C LYS A 551 -25.22 6.83 -11.07
N SER A 552 -26.50 7.17 -10.97
CA SER A 552 -27.29 7.66 -12.11
C SER A 552 -27.10 9.15 -12.38
N LEU A 553 -26.48 9.90 -11.46
CA LEU A 553 -26.19 11.31 -11.64
C LEU A 553 -25.03 11.52 -12.62
N ALA A 554 -25.06 12.65 -13.33
CA ALA A 554 -23.92 13.07 -14.13
C ALA A 554 -22.68 13.34 -13.23
N PRO A 555 -21.44 13.15 -13.73
CA PRO A 555 -20.22 13.30 -12.93
C PRO A 555 -20.06 14.67 -12.25
N ASP A 556 -20.61 15.72 -12.84
CA ASP A 556 -20.59 17.10 -12.34
C ASP A 556 -21.64 17.38 -11.24
N VAL A 557 -22.58 16.46 -11.03
CA VAL A 557 -23.66 16.55 -10.03
C VAL A 557 -23.43 15.61 -8.85
N ALA A 558 -22.69 14.51 -9.05
CA ALA A 558 -22.44 13.47 -8.05
C ALA A 558 -21.30 13.84 -7.10
#